data_e194da0cb7e6ae518d97982f7de3eb3d
#
_entry.id   e194da0cb7e6ae518d97982f7de3eb3d
#
_cell.length_a   1.000
_cell.length_b   1.000
_cell.length_c   1.000
_cell.angle_alpha   90.00
_cell.angle_beta   90.00
_cell.angle_gamma   90.00
#
_symmetry.space_group_name_H-M   'P 1'
#
loop_
_entity.id
_entity.type
_entity.pdbx_description
1 polymer ?
#
loop_
_entity_poly.entity_id
_entity_poly.type
_entity_poly.pdbx_seq_one_letter_code
_entity_poly.pdbx_strand_id
1 'polypeptide(L)'
;GELTQEEILDALSKLDVSSEAVDDFYEELNREDIILINANQVEEEEEELDLEDLSVPAGIRTNDPVRMYLKEIGKVPLLSKEKELELSKIIENGTEEEKEQAKKDLAEANLRLVVSIAKRYVGRGMLFLDLIQEGNMGLIKAVEKFDYEKGFKFSTYATWWIRQAITRAIADQARTIRIPVHMVETINRLIRVQRQLLQDLGREPKPEEIAKKMNMTPDKVREILKIAQEPVSLETPIGEEDDSHLGDFI
;
A
#
# COMPACT_ATOMS: atom_id res chain seq x y z
N GLY A 1 23.53 -2.50 -5.47
CA GLY A 1 23.62 -1.70 -4.24
C GLY A 1 22.34 -1.88 -3.45
N GLU A 2 22.40 -1.60 -2.16
CA GLU A 2 21.24 -1.67 -1.26
C GLU A 2 20.94 -0.24 -0.81
N LEU A 3 19.69 0.19 -0.92
CA LEU A 3 19.19 1.47 -0.41
C LEU A 3 17.95 1.20 0.45
N THR A 4 17.84 1.89 1.57
CA THR A 4 16.62 1.82 2.38
C THR A 4 15.58 2.80 1.85
N GLN A 5 14.31 2.43 1.95
CA GLN A 5 13.21 3.32 1.55
C GLN A 5 13.23 4.63 2.35
N GLU A 6 13.74 4.62 3.58
CA GLU A 6 13.89 5.82 4.41
C GLU A 6 14.94 6.78 3.85
N GLU A 7 16.07 6.28 3.33
CA GLU A 7 17.11 7.10 2.70
C GLU A 7 16.60 7.77 1.43
N ILE A 8 15.83 7.04 0.63
CA ILE A 8 15.21 7.57 -0.58
C ILE A 8 14.19 8.66 -0.25
N LEU A 9 13.31 8.41 0.73
CA LEU A 9 12.30 9.36 1.16
C LEU A 9 12.92 10.63 1.76
N ASP A 10 14.00 10.50 2.54
CA ASP A 10 14.73 11.65 3.08
C ASP A 10 15.42 12.47 1.98
N ALA A 11 15.89 11.82 0.94
CA ALA A 11 16.44 12.49 -0.25
C ALA A 11 15.34 13.18 -1.07
N LEU A 12 14.24 12.51 -1.36
CA LEU A 12 13.12 13.05 -2.13
C LEU A 12 12.35 14.15 -1.37
N SER A 13 12.26 14.09 -0.04
CA SER A 13 11.60 15.12 0.77
C SER A 13 12.32 16.48 0.73
N LYS A 14 13.60 16.49 0.37
CA LYS A 14 14.42 17.71 0.19
C LYS A 14 14.26 18.32 -1.20
N LEU A 15 13.68 17.55 -2.13
CA LEU A 15 13.45 17.94 -3.51
C LEU A 15 11.93 18.02 -3.70
N ASP A 16 11.43 19.15 -4.16
CA ASP A 16 9.99 19.34 -4.47
C ASP A 16 9.67 18.61 -5.79
N VAL A 17 9.56 17.27 -5.71
CA VAL A 17 9.49 16.39 -6.89
C VAL A 17 8.03 15.99 -7.15
N SER A 18 7.63 16.02 -8.43
CA SER A 18 6.29 15.56 -8.82
C SER A 18 6.14 14.04 -8.62
N SER A 19 4.89 13.59 -8.47
CA SER A 19 4.55 12.17 -8.28
C SER A 19 5.04 11.28 -9.44
N GLU A 20 5.05 11.81 -10.68
CA GLU A 20 5.57 11.11 -11.87
C GLU A 20 7.09 10.92 -11.80
N ALA A 21 7.81 11.95 -11.37
CA ALA A 21 9.27 11.86 -11.24
C ALA A 21 9.71 10.92 -10.11
N VAL A 22 8.86 10.70 -9.10
CA VAL A 22 9.10 9.68 -8.06
C VAL A 22 8.94 8.27 -8.67
N ASP A 23 7.92 8.06 -9.51
CA ASP A 23 7.73 6.78 -10.19
C ASP A 23 8.88 6.48 -11.15
N ASP A 24 9.31 7.46 -11.95
CA ASP A 24 10.47 7.35 -12.86
C ASP A 24 11.75 7.01 -12.08
N PHE A 25 11.96 7.62 -10.92
CA PHE A 25 13.11 7.35 -10.06
C PHE A 25 13.10 5.91 -9.52
N TYR A 26 11.96 5.40 -9.08
CA TYR A 26 11.84 4.00 -8.68
C TYR A 26 12.05 3.03 -9.85
N GLU A 27 11.66 3.42 -11.06
CA GLU A 27 11.97 2.64 -12.27
C GLU A 27 13.47 2.61 -12.56
N GLU A 28 14.15 3.74 -12.36
CA GLU A 28 15.59 3.84 -12.59
C GLU A 28 16.40 3.04 -11.55
N LEU A 29 15.96 3.03 -10.27
CA LEU A 29 16.54 2.18 -9.24
C LEU A 29 16.43 0.69 -9.58
N ASN A 30 15.30 0.27 -10.14
CA ASN A 30 15.11 -1.11 -10.60
C ASN A 30 15.98 -1.46 -11.81
N ARG A 31 16.25 -0.52 -12.71
CA ARG A 31 17.16 -0.72 -13.85
C ARG A 31 18.61 -0.87 -13.43
N GLU A 32 19.01 -0.18 -12.38
CA GLU A 32 20.37 -0.19 -11.82
C GLU A 32 20.62 -1.36 -10.84
N ASP A 33 19.69 -2.35 -10.74
CA ASP A 33 19.78 -3.48 -9.79
C ASP A 33 20.00 -3.05 -8.33
N ILE A 34 19.36 -1.96 -7.92
CA ILE A 34 19.38 -1.49 -6.53
C ILE A 34 18.21 -2.10 -5.79
N ILE A 35 18.50 -2.96 -4.82
CA ILE A 35 17.50 -3.61 -3.98
C ILE A 35 17.03 -2.62 -2.92
N LEU A 36 15.72 -2.33 -2.93
CA LEU A 36 15.10 -1.52 -1.90
C LEU A 36 14.80 -2.39 -0.67
N ILE A 37 15.52 -2.14 0.42
CA ILE A 37 15.31 -2.83 1.70
C ILE A 37 14.42 -1.95 2.58
N ASN A 38 13.24 -2.45 2.92
CA ASN A 38 12.42 -1.91 3.99
C ASN A 38 12.91 -2.47 5.32
N ALA A 39 13.73 -1.73 6.05
CA ALA A 39 14.29 -2.17 7.34
C ALA A 39 13.22 -2.55 8.39
N ASN A 40 11.96 -2.11 8.23
CA ASN A 40 10.87 -2.36 9.16
C ASN A 40 9.79 -3.34 8.65
N GLN A 41 9.97 -3.94 7.47
CA GLN A 41 9.00 -4.89 6.90
C GLN A 41 9.50 -6.33 6.89
N VAL A 42 10.77 -6.56 7.23
CA VAL A 42 11.36 -7.92 7.24
C VAL A 42 10.72 -8.80 8.32
N GLU A 43 10.24 -8.21 9.43
CA GLU A 43 9.60 -8.97 10.51
C GLU A 43 8.11 -9.30 10.28
N GLU A 44 7.41 -8.57 9.38
CA GLU A 44 6.00 -8.86 9.04
C GLU A 44 5.84 -9.73 7.77
N GLU A 45 6.91 -10.01 7.04
CA GLU A 45 6.85 -10.64 5.70
C GLU A 45 6.83 -12.17 5.70
N GLU A 46 7.08 -12.83 6.82
CA GLU A 46 7.08 -14.30 6.91
C GLU A 46 5.70 -14.91 7.27
N GLU A 47 4.64 -14.12 7.47
CA GLU A 47 3.31 -14.70 7.51
C GLU A 47 2.94 -15.23 6.12
N GLU A 48 2.84 -16.55 5.98
CA GLU A 48 2.37 -17.22 4.77
C GLU A 48 1.07 -16.58 4.29
N LEU A 49 1.12 -16.01 3.07
CA LEU A 49 -0.07 -15.47 2.42
C LEU A 49 -1.00 -16.64 2.10
N ASP A 50 -2.13 -16.72 2.78
CA ASP A 50 -3.14 -17.72 2.48
C ASP A 50 -3.87 -17.34 1.18
N LEU A 51 -3.42 -17.94 0.08
CA LEU A 51 -4.02 -17.76 -1.24
C LEU A 51 -5.33 -18.54 -1.43
N GLU A 52 -5.63 -19.47 -0.54
CA GLU A 52 -6.86 -20.28 -0.60
C GLU A 52 -8.02 -19.60 0.15
N ASP A 53 -7.72 -18.77 1.14
CA ASP A 53 -8.73 -18.03 1.88
C ASP A 53 -9.29 -16.85 1.07
N LEU A 54 -10.42 -17.07 0.42
CA LEU A 54 -11.23 -16.04 -0.23
C LEU A 54 -12.38 -15.52 0.65
N SER A 55 -12.31 -15.74 1.98
CA SER A 55 -13.30 -15.21 2.91
C SER A 55 -13.25 -13.67 2.95
N VAL A 56 -14.39 -13.06 3.22
CA VAL A 56 -14.47 -11.60 3.41
C VAL A 56 -13.99 -11.27 4.82
N PRO A 57 -13.11 -10.30 4.99
CA PRO A 57 -12.64 -9.89 6.31
C PRO A 57 -13.77 -9.48 7.25
N ALA A 58 -13.62 -9.78 8.54
CA ALA A 58 -14.60 -9.40 9.56
C ALA A 58 -14.80 -7.88 9.60
N GLY A 59 -16.07 -7.46 9.74
CA GLY A 59 -16.42 -6.03 9.79
C GLY A 59 -16.72 -5.37 8.45
N ILE A 60 -16.48 -6.04 7.32
CA ILE A 60 -16.92 -5.55 6.01
C ILE A 60 -18.40 -5.93 5.82
N ARG A 61 -19.25 -4.92 5.54
CA ARG A 61 -20.60 -5.19 5.03
C ARG A 61 -20.46 -5.90 3.70
N THR A 62 -20.83 -7.16 3.66
CA THR A 62 -20.73 -8.01 2.47
C THR A 62 -21.81 -7.61 1.48
N ASN A 63 -21.48 -6.73 0.56
CA ASN A 63 -22.32 -6.47 -0.58
C ASN A 63 -22.17 -7.61 -1.59
N ASP A 64 -23.22 -7.93 -2.32
CA ASP A 64 -23.21 -8.96 -3.37
C ASP A 64 -22.03 -8.82 -4.37
N PRO A 65 -21.60 -7.59 -4.78
CA PRO A 65 -20.47 -7.43 -5.70
C PRO A 65 -19.15 -8.01 -5.16
N VAL A 66 -18.84 -7.88 -3.86
CA VAL A 66 -17.62 -8.43 -3.26
C VAL A 66 -17.61 -9.95 -3.37
N ARG A 67 -18.70 -10.59 -2.96
CA ARG A 67 -18.86 -12.05 -3.02
C ARG A 67 -18.77 -12.57 -4.45
N MET A 68 -19.41 -11.85 -5.38
CA MET A 68 -19.43 -12.23 -6.79
C MET A 68 -18.02 -12.17 -7.38
N TYR A 69 -17.25 -11.11 -7.09
CA TYR A 69 -15.86 -10.98 -7.52
C TYR A 69 -14.98 -12.11 -6.94
N LEU A 70 -15.04 -12.36 -5.62
CA LEU A 70 -14.26 -13.42 -4.98
C LEU A 70 -14.60 -14.82 -5.53
N LYS A 71 -15.87 -15.08 -5.83
CA LYS A 71 -16.32 -16.32 -6.46
C LYS A 71 -15.77 -16.47 -7.88
N GLU A 72 -15.68 -15.37 -8.63
CA GLU A 72 -15.22 -15.38 -10.02
C GLU A 72 -13.73 -15.68 -10.10
N ILE A 73 -12.91 -14.96 -9.31
CA ILE A 73 -11.46 -15.20 -9.28
C ILE A 73 -11.10 -16.58 -8.71
N GLY A 74 -11.97 -17.13 -7.84
CA GLY A 74 -11.81 -18.47 -7.28
C GLY A 74 -11.92 -19.61 -8.29
N LYS A 75 -12.48 -19.36 -9.48
CA LYS A 75 -12.59 -20.35 -10.58
C LYS A 75 -11.27 -20.60 -11.29
N VAL A 76 -10.38 -19.62 -11.27
CA VAL A 76 -9.08 -19.71 -11.94
C VAL A 76 -8.13 -20.52 -11.06
N PRO A 77 -7.52 -21.61 -11.56
CA PRO A 77 -6.59 -22.43 -10.80
C PRO A 77 -5.27 -21.68 -10.58
N LEU A 78 -4.61 -21.98 -9.46
CA LEU A 78 -3.26 -21.49 -9.20
C LEU A 78 -2.27 -22.04 -10.24
N LEU A 79 -1.32 -21.22 -10.67
CA LEU A 79 -0.28 -21.63 -11.62
C LEU A 79 0.78 -22.48 -10.91
N SER A 80 1.24 -23.53 -11.62
CA SER A 80 2.47 -24.22 -11.24
C SER A 80 3.70 -23.39 -11.67
N LYS A 81 4.83 -23.63 -11.02
CA LYS A 81 6.09 -22.93 -11.32
C LYS A 81 6.51 -23.10 -12.79
N GLU A 82 6.24 -24.27 -13.37
CA GLU A 82 6.54 -24.56 -14.78
C GLU A 82 5.68 -23.71 -15.73
N LYS A 83 4.38 -23.55 -15.43
CA LYS A 83 3.48 -22.71 -16.22
C LYS A 83 3.79 -21.23 -16.08
N GLU A 84 4.16 -20.77 -14.88
CA GLU A 84 4.60 -19.39 -14.64
C GLU A 84 5.81 -19.05 -15.52
N LEU A 85 6.78 -19.96 -15.60
CA LEU A 85 7.96 -19.80 -16.45
C LEU A 85 7.62 -19.86 -17.95
N GLU A 86 6.69 -20.72 -18.35
CA GLU A 86 6.22 -20.83 -19.75
C GLU A 86 5.56 -19.53 -20.19
N LEU A 87 4.61 -18.99 -19.40
CA LEU A 87 3.94 -17.72 -19.68
C LEU A 87 4.94 -16.57 -19.74
N SER A 88 5.91 -16.52 -18.83
CA SER A 88 6.93 -15.46 -18.80
C SER A 88 7.80 -15.49 -20.08
N LYS A 89 8.15 -16.68 -20.60
CA LYS A 89 8.86 -16.83 -21.87
C LYS A 89 8.03 -16.37 -23.07
N ILE A 90 6.72 -16.64 -23.06
CA ILE A 90 5.81 -16.19 -24.13
C ILE A 90 5.69 -14.65 -24.08
N ILE A 91 5.61 -14.05 -22.90
CA ILE A 91 5.57 -12.59 -22.75
C ILE A 91 6.81 -11.93 -23.36
N GLU A 92 7.97 -12.55 -23.24
CA GLU A 92 9.21 -11.97 -23.79
C GLU A 92 9.36 -12.23 -25.30
N ASN A 93 9.18 -13.47 -25.73
CA ASN A 93 9.57 -13.94 -27.06
C ASN A 93 8.40 -14.23 -28.02
N GLY A 94 7.13 -14.17 -27.57
CA GLY A 94 5.95 -14.48 -28.36
C GLY A 94 5.57 -13.39 -29.38
N THR A 95 4.56 -13.68 -30.17
CA THR A 95 3.87 -12.67 -31.00
C THR A 95 3.07 -11.71 -30.11
N GLU A 96 2.70 -10.53 -30.62
CA GLU A 96 1.94 -9.55 -29.83
C GLU A 96 0.62 -10.11 -29.26
N GLU A 97 -0.09 -10.93 -30.07
CA GLU A 97 -1.33 -11.58 -29.62
C GLU A 97 -1.07 -12.61 -28.51
N GLU A 98 -0.02 -13.42 -28.64
CA GLU A 98 0.39 -14.39 -27.61
C GLU A 98 0.87 -13.71 -26.35
N LYS A 99 1.60 -12.59 -26.45
CA LYS A 99 2.06 -11.78 -25.31
C LYS A 99 0.88 -11.22 -24.53
N GLU A 100 -0.11 -10.62 -25.22
CA GLU A 100 -1.30 -10.10 -24.55
C GLU A 100 -2.09 -11.19 -23.82
N GLN A 101 -2.26 -12.35 -24.47
CA GLN A 101 -2.97 -13.46 -23.84
C GLN A 101 -2.18 -14.01 -22.64
N ALA A 102 -0.87 -14.20 -22.76
CA ALA A 102 -0.04 -14.68 -21.67
C ALA A 102 0.00 -13.71 -20.48
N LYS A 103 0.05 -12.39 -20.73
CA LYS A 103 -0.08 -11.37 -19.68
C LYS A 103 -1.41 -11.46 -18.93
N LYS A 104 -2.49 -11.65 -19.68
CA LYS A 104 -3.83 -11.82 -19.13
C LYS A 104 -3.91 -13.06 -18.26
N ASP A 105 -3.46 -14.20 -18.77
CA ASP A 105 -3.48 -15.48 -18.05
C ASP A 105 -2.65 -15.42 -16.77
N LEU A 106 -1.47 -14.80 -16.84
CA LEU A 106 -0.60 -14.59 -15.66
C LEU A 106 -1.25 -13.68 -14.62
N ALA A 107 -1.90 -12.59 -15.05
CA ALA A 107 -2.61 -11.69 -14.16
C ALA A 107 -3.82 -12.37 -13.51
N GLU A 108 -4.67 -13.03 -14.30
CA GLU A 108 -5.89 -13.70 -13.81
C GLU A 108 -5.59 -14.76 -12.75
N ALA A 109 -4.53 -15.54 -12.94
CA ALA A 109 -4.12 -16.57 -12.00
C ALA A 109 -3.56 -16.01 -10.67
N ASN A 110 -3.17 -14.74 -10.66
CA ASN A 110 -2.59 -14.06 -9.49
C ASN A 110 -3.54 -13.05 -8.81
N LEU A 111 -4.81 -12.95 -9.23
CA LEU A 111 -5.80 -12.08 -8.58
C LEU A 111 -6.03 -12.45 -7.10
N ARG A 112 -5.92 -13.73 -6.75
CA ARG A 112 -6.02 -14.20 -5.35
C ARG A 112 -4.90 -13.64 -4.48
N LEU A 113 -3.69 -13.47 -5.03
CA LEU A 113 -2.57 -12.83 -4.34
C LEU A 113 -2.90 -11.37 -4.00
N VAL A 114 -3.53 -10.63 -4.93
CA VAL A 114 -3.96 -9.26 -4.66
C VAL A 114 -4.94 -9.20 -3.50
N VAL A 115 -5.93 -10.10 -3.47
CA VAL A 115 -6.93 -10.17 -2.39
C VAL A 115 -6.27 -10.45 -1.05
N SER A 116 -5.36 -11.40 -0.96
CA SER A 116 -4.66 -11.75 0.28
C SER A 116 -3.86 -10.58 0.85
N ILE A 117 -3.24 -9.78 -0.03
CA ILE A 117 -2.52 -8.56 0.35
C ILE A 117 -3.51 -7.47 0.76
N ALA A 118 -4.55 -7.19 -0.04
CA ALA A 118 -5.54 -6.14 0.22
C ALA A 118 -6.28 -6.31 1.55
N LYS A 119 -6.50 -7.55 2.01
CA LYS A 119 -7.10 -7.86 3.32
C LYS A 119 -6.36 -7.17 4.48
N ARG A 120 -5.04 -7.03 4.41
CA ARG A 120 -4.22 -6.41 5.46
C ARG A 120 -4.39 -4.88 5.55
N TYR A 121 -4.99 -4.28 4.53
CA TYR A 121 -5.20 -2.83 4.42
C TYR A 121 -6.63 -2.40 4.67
N VAL A 122 -7.51 -3.32 5.01
CA VAL A 122 -8.91 -3.05 5.37
C VAL A 122 -8.98 -2.15 6.61
N GLY A 123 -9.95 -1.23 6.61
CA GLY A 123 -10.15 -0.28 7.72
C GLY A 123 -9.23 0.95 7.68
N ARG A 124 -8.46 1.15 6.61
CA ARG A 124 -7.56 2.30 6.45
C ARG A 124 -8.16 3.44 5.62
N GLY A 125 -9.49 3.55 5.55
CA GLY A 125 -10.19 4.67 4.89
C GLY A 125 -10.59 4.42 3.43
N MET A 126 -10.33 3.23 2.87
CA MET A 126 -10.78 2.82 1.54
C MET A 126 -11.68 1.58 1.61
N LEU A 127 -12.59 1.44 0.66
CA LEU A 127 -13.41 0.24 0.52
C LEU A 127 -12.56 -0.94 0.07
N PHE A 128 -12.94 -2.15 0.50
CA PHE A 128 -12.16 -3.36 0.18
C PHE A 128 -12.05 -3.63 -1.31
N LEU A 129 -13.12 -3.42 -2.09
CA LEU A 129 -13.06 -3.55 -3.56
C LEU A 129 -12.12 -2.53 -4.21
N ASP A 130 -12.07 -1.31 -3.69
CA ASP A 130 -11.18 -0.27 -4.21
C ASP A 130 -9.72 -0.63 -3.93
N LEU A 131 -9.42 -1.15 -2.73
CA LEU A 131 -8.09 -1.67 -2.40
C LEU A 131 -7.67 -2.81 -3.34
N ILE A 132 -8.60 -3.73 -3.67
CA ILE A 132 -8.35 -4.80 -4.63
C ILE A 132 -8.06 -4.23 -6.02
N GLN A 133 -8.85 -3.25 -6.50
CA GLN A 133 -8.65 -2.69 -7.84
C GLN A 133 -7.34 -1.93 -7.96
N GLU A 134 -6.97 -1.15 -6.94
CA GLU A 134 -5.65 -0.50 -6.91
C GLU A 134 -4.51 -1.55 -6.86
N GLY A 135 -4.70 -2.62 -6.09
CA GLY A 135 -3.78 -3.75 -6.09
C GLY A 135 -3.68 -4.46 -7.45
N ASN A 136 -4.80 -4.61 -8.17
CA ASN A 136 -4.81 -5.16 -9.53
C ASN A 136 -4.02 -4.29 -10.51
N MET A 137 -4.08 -2.96 -10.37
CA MET A 137 -3.24 -2.05 -11.17
C MET A 137 -1.74 -2.28 -10.88
N GLY A 138 -1.40 -2.52 -9.62
CA GLY A 138 -0.05 -2.95 -9.25
C GLY A 138 0.36 -4.29 -9.86
N LEU A 139 -0.53 -5.29 -9.83
CA LEU A 139 -0.31 -6.60 -10.44
C LEU A 139 -0.06 -6.50 -11.95
N ILE A 140 -0.84 -5.70 -12.66
CA ILE A 140 -0.66 -5.49 -14.12
C ILE A 140 0.74 -4.90 -14.40
N LYS A 141 1.16 -3.88 -13.65
CA LYS A 141 2.52 -3.34 -13.75
C LYS A 141 3.60 -4.39 -13.48
N ALA A 142 3.37 -5.27 -12.49
CA ALA A 142 4.29 -6.35 -12.21
C ALA A 142 4.41 -7.34 -13.37
N VAL A 143 3.29 -7.71 -14.02
CA VAL A 143 3.26 -8.59 -15.19
C VAL A 143 4.04 -7.99 -16.37
N GLU A 144 3.92 -6.67 -16.58
CA GLU A 144 4.62 -5.98 -17.67
C GLU A 144 6.14 -5.90 -17.48
N LYS A 145 6.59 -5.85 -16.22
CA LYS A 145 8.00 -5.60 -15.87
C LYS A 145 8.73 -6.82 -15.31
N PHE A 146 8.05 -7.96 -15.21
CA PHE A 146 8.64 -9.17 -14.64
C PHE A 146 9.69 -9.77 -15.56
N ASP A 147 10.86 -10.04 -14.97
CA ASP A 147 12.00 -10.68 -15.62
C ASP A 147 12.26 -12.04 -14.96
N TYR A 148 11.95 -13.11 -15.68
CA TYR A 148 12.13 -14.49 -15.20
C TYR A 148 13.58 -14.93 -15.15
N GLU A 149 14.50 -14.27 -15.88
CA GLU A 149 15.92 -14.62 -15.92
C GLU A 149 16.60 -14.36 -14.57
N LYS A 150 16.05 -13.46 -13.77
CA LYS A 150 16.52 -13.15 -12.41
C LYS A 150 16.29 -14.30 -11.40
N GLY A 151 15.54 -15.33 -11.76
CA GLY A 151 15.37 -16.57 -10.98
C GLY A 151 14.43 -16.46 -9.78
N PHE A 152 13.78 -15.31 -9.55
CA PHE A 152 12.78 -15.12 -8.49
C PHE A 152 11.39 -15.59 -8.93
N LYS A 153 10.54 -15.95 -7.97
CA LYS A 153 9.13 -16.24 -8.23
C LYS A 153 8.39 -14.96 -8.60
N PHE A 154 7.45 -15.05 -9.53
CA PHE A 154 6.59 -13.92 -9.89
C PHE A 154 5.87 -13.33 -8.67
N SER A 155 5.34 -14.18 -7.78
CA SER A 155 4.64 -13.74 -6.57
C SER A 155 5.48 -12.83 -5.66
N THR A 156 6.79 -13.10 -5.53
CA THR A 156 7.71 -12.28 -4.74
C THR A 156 7.83 -10.86 -5.33
N TYR A 157 7.99 -10.77 -6.65
CA TYR A 157 8.07 -9.50 -7.36
C TYR A 157 6.74 -8.75 -7.37
N ALA A 158 5.63 -9.47 -7.67
CA ALA A 158 4.30 -8.89 -7.74
C ALA A 158 3.83 -8.34 -6.38
N THR A 159 4.16 -8.99 -5.27
CA THR A 159 3.80 -8.54 -3.92
C THR A 159 4.28 -7.11 -3.66
N TRP A 160 5.48 -6.76 -4.11
CA TRP A 160 6.01 -5.40 -3.96
C TRP A 160 5.16 -4.37 -4.73
N TRP A 161 4.85 -4.63 -6.01
CA TRP A 161 4.05 -3.73 -6.84
C TRP A 161 2.61 -3.59 -6.35
N ILE A 162 1.99 -4.69 -5.93
CA ILE A 162 0.65 -4.69 -5.36
C ILE A 162 0.60 -3.85 -4.09
N ARG A 163 1.56 -4.06 -3.18
CA ARG A 163 1.66 -3.32 -1.92
C ARG A 163 1.89 -1.84 -2.17
N GLN A 164 2.80 -1.49 -3.07
CA GLN A 164 3.09 -0.12 -3.45
C GLN A 164 1.85 0.60 -4.00
N ALA A 165 1.11 -0.04 -4.91
CA ALA A 165 -0.10 0.52 -5.48
C ALA A 165 -1.18 0.76 -4.41
N ILE A 166 -1.44 -0.22 -3.54
CA ILE A 166 -2.43 -0.10 -2.46
C ILE A 166 -2.03 1.01 -1.47
N THR A 167 -0.77 1.02 -1.02
CA THR A 167 -0.29 2.02 -0.04
C THR A 167 -0.38 3.43 -0.61
N ARG A 168 -0.02 3.60 -1.88
CA ARG A 168 -0.12 4.88 -2.57
C ARG A 168 -1.56 5.34 -2.72
N ALA A 169 -2.47 4.43 -3.12
CA ALA A 169 -3.90 4.73 -3.24
C ALA A 169 -4.50 5.17 -1.89
N ILE A 170 -4.15 4.49 -0.80
CA ILE A 170 -4.57 4.88 0.55
C ILE A 170 -4.07 6.29 0.88
N ALA A 171 -2.80 6.59 0.60
CA ALA A 171 -2.24 7.92 0.88
C ALA A 171 -2.96 9.02 0.10
N ASP A 172 -3.34 8.75 -1.16
CA ASP A 172 -3.97 9.72 -2.05
C ASP A 172 -5.49 9.88 -1.85
N GLN A 173 -6.21 8.82 -1.47
CA GLN A 173 -7.67 8.77 -1.56
C GLN A 173 -8.39 8.53 -0.23
N ALA A 174 -7.70 8.01 0.81
CA ALA A 174 -8.37 7.61 2.05
C ALA A 174 -8.89 8.78 2.91
N ARG A 175 -8.36 9.99 2.71
CA ARG A 175 -8.73 11.16 3.51
C ARG A 175 -9.77 12.02 2.80
N THR A 176 -10.77 12.49 3.55
CA THR A 176 -11.79 13.46 3.07
C THR A 176 -11.14 14.74 2.54
N ILE A 177 -10.09 15.24 3.22
CA ILE A 177 -9.26 16.34 2.75
C ILE A 177 -7.93 15.74 2.34
N ARG A 178 -7.66 15.73 1.03
CA ARG A 178 -6.45 15.14 0.46
C ARG A 178 -5.18 15.83 0.98
N ILE A 179 -4.22 15.03 1.36
CA ILE A 179 -2.88 15.45 1.78
C ILE A 179 -1.86 14.86 0.79
N PRO A 180 -0.81 15.60 0.39
CA PRO A 180 0.25 15.06 -0.47
C PRO A 180 0.90 13.80 0.14
N VAL A 181 1.29 12.84 -0.71
CA VAL A 181 1.82 11.53 -0.28
C VAL A 181 3.00 11.68 0.68
N HIS A 182 3.97 12.56 0.36
CA HIS A 182 5.13 12.80 1.23
C HIS A 182 4.76 13.29 2.64
N MET A 183 3.64 14.03 2.77
CA MET A 183 3.15 14.45 4.08
C MET A 183 2.49 13.30 4.84
N VAL A 184 1.77 12.40 4.15
CA VAL A 184 1.21 11.18 4.76
C VAL A 184 2.34 10.29 5.28
N GLU A 185 3.42 10.13 4.53
CA GLU A 185 4.62 9.40 4.96
C GLU A 185 5.29 10.03 6.18
N THR A 186 5.42 11.36 6.17
CA THR A 186 5.96 12.11 7.32
C THR A 186 5.09 11.93 8.57
N ILE A 187 3.76 11.96 8.42
CA ILE A 187 2.82 11.69 9.51
C ILE A 187 2.99 10.25 10.03
N ASN A 188 3.08 9.27 9.15
CA ASN A 188 3.27 7.86 9.52
C ASN A 188 4.59 7.64 10.26
N ARG A 189 5.68 8.28 9.81
CA ARG A 189 6.98 8.28 10.49
C ARG A 189 6.87 8.93 11.87
N LEU A 190 6.17 10.05 11.99
CA LEU A 190 5.95 10.74 13.27
C LEU A 190 5.20 9.84 14.26
N ILE A 191 4.10 9.21 13.82
CA ILE A 191 3.31 8.29 14.65
C ILE A 191 4.16 7.11 15.12
N ARG A 192 5.02 6.56 14.26
CA ARG A 192 5.93 5.46 14.60
C ARG A 192 6.93 5.90 15.68
N VAL A 193 7.58 7.04 15.49
CA VAL A 193 8.52 7.62 16.48
C VAL A 193 7.81 7.92 17.81
N GLN A 194 6.58 8.44 17.75
CA GLN A 194 5.78 8.71 18.95
C GLN A 194 5.49 7.43 19.73
N ARG A 195 5.09 6.33 19.06
CA ARG A 195 4.88 5.02 19.69
C ARG A 195 6.15 4.46 20.33
N GLN A 196 7.27 4.55 19.61
CA GLN A 196 8.56 4.10 20.15
C GLN A 196 8.97 4.89 21.39
N LEU A 197 8.85 6.21 21.36
CA LEU A 197 9.15 7.05 22.52
C LEU A 197 8.18 6.81 23.69
N LEU A 198 6.90 6.50 23.39
CA LEU A 198 5.93 6.12 24.42
C LEU A 198 6.36 4.84 25.15
N GLN A 199 6.88 3.84 24.42
CA GLN A 199 7.42 2.60 25.01
C GLN A 199 8.69 2.87 25.84
N ASP A 200 9.60 3.70 25.32
CA ASP A 200 10.87 4.01 25.97
C ASP A 200 10.69 4.85 27.23
N LEU A 201 9.76 5.81 27.21
CA LEU A 201 9.53 6.78 28.29
C LEU A 201 8.44 6.39 29.28
N GLY A 202 7.55 5.46 28.92
CA GLY A 202 6.37 5.09 29.72
C GLY A 202 5.30 6.19 29.83
N ARG A 203 5.42 7.28 29.04
CA ARG A 203 4.48 8.42 28.99
C ARG A 203 4.42 9.00 27.58
N GLU A 204 3.40 9.79 27.29
CA GLU A 204 3.35 10.52 26.03
C GLU A 204 4.58 11.43 25.82
N PRO A 205 5.25 11.34 24.67
CA PRO A 205 6.40 12.17 24.36
C PRO A 205 5.97 13.60 24.04
N LYS A 206 6.77 14.58 24.48
CA LYS A 206 6.58 15.99 24.13
C LYS A 206 7.03 16.25 22.69
N PRO A 207 6.46 17.28 22.00
CA PRO A 207 6.89 17.65 20.66
C PRO A 207 8.40 17.87 20.50
N GLU A 208 9.07 18.36 21.57
CA GLU A 208 10.52 18.58 21.62
C GLU A 208 11.31 17.26 21.56
N GLU A 209 10.78 16.20 22.19
CA GLU A 209 11.40 14.87 22.21
C GLU A 209 11.26 14.18 20.85
N ILE A 210 10.06 14.29 20.22
CA ILE A 210 9.80 13.79 18.87
C ILE A 210 10.68 14.53 17.85
N ALA A 211 10.75 15.87 17.94
CA ALA A 211 11.55 16.73 17.08
C ALA A 211 13.03 16.31 17.08
N LYS A 212 13.56 16.00 18.24
CA LYS A 212 14.94 15.53 18.42
C LYS A 212 15.20 14.21 17.70
N LYS A 213 14.26 13.25 17.79
CA LYS A 213 14.39 11.93 17.14
C LYS A 213 14.17 12.00 15.62
N MET A 214 13.33 12.93 15.16
CA MET A 214 13.04 13.15 13.74
C MET A 214 13.97 14.16 13.05
N ASN A 215 14.89 14.77 13.78
CA ASN A 215 15.82 15.81 13.30
C ASN A 215 15.09 17.00 12.64
N MET A 216 14.03 17.50 13.28
CA MET A 216 13.26 18.66 12.84
C MET A 216 12.97 19.62 14.00
N THR A 217 12.37 20.77 13.70
CA THR A 217 12.00 21.74 14.73
C THR A 217 10.71 21.33 15.46
N PRO A 218 10.56 21.66 16.77
CA PRO A 218 9.33 21.37 17.52
C PRO A 218 8.08 22.00 16.91
N ASP A 219 8.21 23.19 16.28
CA ASP A 219 7.10 23.87 15.63
C ASP A 219 6.61 23.09 14.39
N LYS A 220 7.55 22.51 13.63
CA LYS A 220 7.20 21.62 12.50
C LYS A 220 6.47 20.37 12.96
N VAL A 221 6.87 19.77 14.08
CA VAL A 221 6.16 18.64 14.69
C VAL A 221 4.71 19.03 15.05
N ARG A 222 4.51 20.20 15.68
CA ARG A 222 3.16 20.71 16.02
C ARG A 222 2.31 20.96 14.77
N GLU A 223 2.90 21.50 13.72
CA GLU A 223 2.22 21.69 12.42
C GLU A 223 1.79 20.35 11.81
N ILE A 224 2.69 19.37 11.76
CA ILE A 224 2.38 18.03 11.23
C ILE A 224 1.26 17.35 12.04
N LEU A 225 1.28 17.47 13.37
CA LEU A 225 0.23 16.92 14.22
C LEU A 225 -1.14 17.58 13.97
N LYS A 226 -1.19 18.88 13.65
CA LYS A 226 -2.44 19.56 13.25
C LYS A 226 -2.95 19.05 11.89
N ILE A 227 -2.06 18.88 10.92
CA ILE A 227 -2.42 18.35 9.58
C ILE A 227 -2.91 16.90 9.69
N ALA A 228 -2.36 16.13 10.64
CA ALA A 228 -2.71 14.72 10.83
C ALA A 228 -4.16 14.50 11.32
N GLN A 229 -4.79 15.53 11.90
CA GLN A 229 -6.15 15.42 12.42
C GLN A 229 -7.17 15.17 11.29
N GLU A 230 -8.13 14.31 11.57
CA GLU A 230 -9.26 14.07 10.67
C GLU A 230 -10.42 15.02 10.97
N PRO A 231 -11.22 15.41 9.96
CA PRO A 231 -12.41 16.23 10.19
C PRO A 231 -13.46 15.47 11.00
N VAL A 232 -14.13 16.18 11.87
CA VAL A 232 -15.27 15.67 12.67
C VAL A 232 -16.54 15.77 11.84
N SER A 233 -17.39 14.73 11.91
CA SER A 233 -18.69 14.74 11.21
C SER A 233 -19.64 15.79 11.85
N LEU A 234 -20.34 16.53 11.02
CA LEU A 234 -21.42 17.42 11.46
C LEU A 234 -22.62 16.69 12.05
N GLU A 235 -22.78 15.41 11.71
CA GLU A 235 -23.81 14.53 12.24
C GLU A 235 -23.43 13.86 13.57
N THR A 236 -22.32 14.29 14.17
CA THR A 236 -21.92 13.78 15.49
C THR A 236 -22.96 14.24 16.53
N PRO A 237 -23.62 13.31 17.27
CA PRO A 237 -24.61 13.67 18.27
C PRO A 237 -23.96 14.44 19.43
N ILE A 238 -24.65 15.46 19.93
CA ILE A 238 -24.21 16.28 21.08
C ILE A 238 -25.26 16.19 22.18
N GLY A 239 -24.86 15.78 23.39
CA GLY A 239 -25.74 15.61 24.53
C GLY A 239 -26.27 14.20 24.70
N GLU A 240 -27.20 14.02 25.63
CA GLU A 240 -27.83 12.75 25.98
C GLU A 240 -29.10 12.47 25.14
N GLU A 241 -29.61 13.45 24.40
CA GLU A 241 -30.79 13.35 23.54
C GLU A 241 -30.32 13.22 22.07
N ASP A 242 -30.88 12.25 21.33
CA ASP A 242 -30.50 11.92 19.92
C ASP A 242 -30.89 13.03 18.91
N ASP A 243 -31.53 14.12 19.34
CA ASP A 243 -32.10 15.16 18.45
C ASP A 243 -31.12 16.29 18.13
N SER A 244 -29.93 16.37 18.76
CA SER A 244 -28.98 17.48 18.57
C SER A 244 -27.68 17.00 17.98
N HIS A 245 -27.29 17.59 16.85
CA HIS A 245 -26.05 17.28 16.13
C HIS A 245 -25.09 18.47 16.14
N LEU A 246 -23.80 18.20 15.98
CA LEU A 246 -22.75 19.23 15.91
C LEU A 246 -23.07 20.33 14.87
N GLY A 247 -23.67 19.95 13.74
CA GLY A 247 -24.06 20.86 12.67
C GLY A 247 -25.09 21.91 13.08
N ASP A 248 -25.91 21.65 14.11
CA ASP A 248 -26.96 22.58 14.59
C ASP A 248 -26.38 23.77 15.35
N PHE A 249 -25.11 23.69 15.76
CA PHE A 249 -24.37 24.70 16.52
C PHE A 249 -23.35 25.49 15.70
N ILE A 250 -23.23 25.24 14.42
CA ILE A 250 -22.33 25.90 13.46
C ILE A 250 -23.19 26.69 12.45
#